data_6ee5c5abd1cb09e46f5af845df1c1d48
#
_entry.id   6ee5c5abd1cb09e46f5af845df1c1d48
#
_cell.length_a   1.000
_cell.length_b   1.000
_cell.length_c   1.000
_cell.angle_alpha   90.00
_cell.angle_beta   90.00
_cell.angle_gamma   90.00
#
_symmetry.space_group_name_H-M   'P 1'
#
loop_
_entity.id
_entity.type
_entity.pdbx_description
1 polymer ?
#
loop_
_entity_poly.entity_id
_entity_poly.type
_entity_poly.pdbx_seq_one_letter_code
_entity_poly.pdbx_strand_id
1 'polypeptide(L)'
;MALHATLDAVTARIRARSAEPRAAYLARLDAQSRRDRGADRLGCANVAHAFAGMPGNDKLRVVAERARNIGIVTAYNDMLSAHAPLQHYPDVLKDEARRHGATAQVAGGVPAMCDGVTQGTPGMELSLFSRDVIAMATAVSLSHDVFDAALMLGVCDKIVPGLLIGALHFGHLPTVFVPAGPMTSGLSNSAKARVRERAAQGLVGRAELLQAESAAYHGQGTCTFYGTANSNQMLLEAMGLHVPGTAFINPGEGLREALTRDAARRVLAQGCPAIGRVVDERAIVNAMVALLATGGSTNHLIHWVAVARAAGLVIDWDDFAALSAVVPLLARVYPNGAADVNQFQAAGGPGYVLRELLDAGLMHEDVLTISADGIRAYTRLPVAAADERLSWDPIGDSTDLDVLRPAAAPFSATGGLRLLQGNLGRGVIKVSAVPEDRHVVEAPARVFDTQADLQAAFQAGELDRDVVCVVRWQGPRANGMPELHKLTPPLAVLQGKGFRVALVTDGRMSGASGKVPAAIHVTPEALADGPLARVQDGDVIRLDAVQGTLDALVDAQTWAARVPARPPVSMDEANGVGWGRELFAGFRRNAPGAEEGACTWL
;
A
#
# COMPACT_ATOMS: atom_id res chain seq x y z
N MET A 1 -2.39 -14.24 25.51
CA MET A 1 -2.42 -15.64 24.99
C MET A 1 -1.03 -15.97 24.42
N ALA A 2 -0.65 -17.25 24.28
CA ALA A 2 0.62 -17.58 23.61
C ALA A 2 0.51 -17.23 22.11
N LEU A 3 1.61 -16.78 21.52
CA LEU A 3 1.68 -16.50 20.09
C LEU A 3 1.45 -17.78 19.29
N HIS A 4 0.73 -17.67 18.18
CA HIS A 4 0.47 -18.79 17.29
C HIS A 4 1.78 -19.33 16.67
N ALA A 5 1.96 -20.65 16.69
CA ALA A 5 3.23 -21.29 16.29
C ALA A 5 3.68 -20.93 14.86
N THR A 6 2.76 -20.76 13.92
CA THR A 6 3.09 -20.35 12.55
C THR A 6 3.66 -18.92 12.50
N LEU A 7 3.11 -17.98 13.30
CA LEU A 7 3.61 -16.62 13.36
C LEU A 7 5.03 -16.59 13.93
N ASP A 8 5.27 -17.35 15.01
CA ASP A 8 6.61 -17.48 15.59
C ASP A 8 7.59 -18.05 14.58
N ALA A 9 7.21 -19.13 13.88
CA ALA A 9 8.06 -19.77 12.87
C ALA A 9 8.36 -18.83 11.68
N VAL A 10 7.37 -18.05 11.18
CA VAL A 10 7.57 -17.07 10.11
C VAL A 10 8.52 -15.96 10.59
N THR A 11 8.29 -15.43 11.79
CA THR A 11 9.16 -14.39 12.37
C THR A 11 10.58 -14.87 12.54
N ALA A 12 10.77 -16.10 13.05
CA ALA A 12 12.10 -16.71 13.21
C ALA A 12 12.81 -16.89 11.86
N ARG A 13 12.06 -17.31 10.82
CA ARG A 13 12.58 -17.47 9.45
C ARG A 13 13.01 -16.12 8.85
N ILE A 14 12.19 -15.08 8.99
CA ILE A 14 12.52 -13.71 8.57
C ILE A 14 13.78 -13.23 9.30
N ARG A 15 13.86 -13.40 10.61
CA ARG A 15 15.03 -13.03 11.43
C ARG A 15 16.28 -13.72 10.94
N ALA A 16 16.23 -15.02 10.68
CA ALA A 16 17.37 -15.81 10.21
C ALA A 16 17.87 -15.32 8.84
N ARG A 17 16.96 -15.11 7.86
CA ARG A 17 17.34 -14.59 6.53
C ARG A 17 17.88 -13.16 6.58
N SER A 18 17.43 -12.38 7.54
CA SER A 18 17.77 -10.96 7.69
C SER A 18 18.98 -10.72 8.58
N ALA A 19 19.61 -11.74 9.16
CA ALA A 19 20.62 -11.59 10.21
C ALA A 19 21.75 -10.62 9.82
N GLU A 20 22.34 -10.78 8.64
CA GLU A 20 23.43 -9.94 8.16
C GLU A 20 22.96 -8.53 7.75
N PRO A 21 21.99 -8.35 6.82
CA PRO A 21 21.55 -7.01 6.42
C PRO A 21 20.93 -6.23 7.59
N ARG A 22 20.20 -6.90 8.51
CA ARG A 22 19.64 -6.25 9.69
C ARG A 22 20.71 -5.78 10.66
N ALA A 23 21.74 -6.60 10.92
CA ALA A 23 22.86 -6.20 11.77
C ALA A 23 23.61 -4.99 11.20
N ALA A 24 23.88 -4.99 9.89
CA ALA A 24 24.50 -3.86 9.20
C ALA A 24 23.62 -2.59 9.27
N TYR A 25 22.30 -2.73 9.08
CA TYR A 25 21.35 -1.63 9.22
C TYR A 25 21.37 -1.04 10.64
N LEU A 26 21.27 -1.87 11.67
CA LEU A 26 21.26 -1.43 13.06
C LEU A 26 22.60 -0.78 13.46
N ALA A 27 23.72 -1.30 13.00
CA ALA A 27 25.03 -0.69 13.25
C ALA A 27 25.13 0.74 12.68
N ARG A 28 24.56 0.97 11.49
CA ARG A 28 24.47 2.33 10.91
C ARG A 28 23.59 3.26 11.76
N LEU A 29 22.44 2.77 12.23
CA LEU A 29 21.56 3.55 13.12
C LEU A 29 22.28 3.94 14.40
N ASP A 30 22.99 3.00 15.03
CA ASP A 30 23.73 3.25 16.27
C ASP A 30 24.85 4.28 16.06
N ALA A 31 25.54 4.21 14.93
CA ALA A 31 26.56 5.19 14.59
C ALA A 31 25.96 6.60 14.38
N GLN A 32 24.80 6.69 13.73
CA GLN A 32 24.08 7.96 13.52
C GLN A 32 23.51 8.52 14.82
N SER A 33 22.92 7.69 15.69
CA SER A 33 22.33 8.09 16.97
C SER A 33 23.35 8.61 17.99
N ARG A 34 24.63 8.25 17.84
CA ARG A 34 25.72 8.74 18.70
C ARG A 34 26.27 10.10 18.28
N ARG A 35 25.86 10.62 17.11
CA ARG A 35 26.31 11.92 16.66
C ARG A 35 25.60 13.03 17.42
N ASP A 36 26.29 14.13 17.65
CA ASP A 36 25.67 15.34 18.17
C ASP A 36 24.55 15.82 17.24
N ARG A 37 23.62 16.61 17.77
CA ARG A 37 22.55 17.23 16.97
C ARG A 37 23.14 17.94 15.74
N GLY A 38 22.45 17.84 14.60
CA GLY A 38 22.89 18.47 13.37
C GLY A 38 23.14 19.97 13.53
N ALA A 39 22.23 20.69 14.20
CA ALA A 39 22.38 22.13 14.47
C ALA A 39 23.62 22.49 15.31
N ASP A 40 24.09 21.60 16.17
CA ASP A 40 25.27 21.82 17.01
C ASP A 40 26.58 21.40 16.32
N ARG A 41 26.49 20.52 15.34
CA ARG A 41 27.62 19.89 14.63
C ARG A 41 27.98 20.58 13.33
N LEU A 42 27.00 21.18 12.67
CA LEU A 42 27.16 21.88 11.40
C LEU A 42 27.89 23.22 11.59
N GLY A 43 28.61 23.65 10.56
CA GLY A 43 29.27 24.93 10.58
C GLY A 43 28.30 26.12 10.70
N CYS A 44 28.76 27.27 11.25
CA CYS A 44 27.89 28.42 11.48
C CYS A 44 27.15 28.91 10.22
N ALA A 45 27.80 28.87 9.06
CA ALA A 45 27.17 29.22 7.79
C ALA A 45 26.01 28.25 7.44
N ASN A 46 26.19 26.96 7.63
CA ASN A 46 25.17 25.95 7.38
C ASN A 46 23.94 26.17 8.28
N VAL A 47 24.16 26.39 9.58
CA VAL A 47 23.12 26.67 10.56
C VAL A 47 22.38 27.98 10.21
N ALA A 48 23.11 29.04 9.85
CA ALA A 48 22.53 30.32 9.45
C ALA A 48 21.63 30.16 8.21
N HIS A 49 22.07 29.41 7.20
CA HIS A 49 21.27 29.13 6.00
C HIS A 49 20.05 28.26 6.32
N ALA A 50 20.20 27.20 7.10
CA ALA A 50 19.12 26.26 7.41
C ALA A 50 17.95 26.92 8.13
N PHE A 51 18.23 27.92 8.98
CA PHE A 51 17.22 28.58 9.79
C PHE A 51 16.89 30.01 9.34
N ALA A 52 17.48 30.50 8.23
CA ALA A 52 17.26 31.87 7.74
C ALA A 52 15.78 32.19 7.50
N GLY A 53 15.01 31.22 6.96
CA GLY A 53 13.59 31.38 6.66
C GLY A 53 12.63 31.22 7.85
N MET A 54 13.12 30.85 9.05
CA MET A 54 12.27 30.70 10.22
C MET A 54 11.87 32.06 10.83
N PRO A 55 10.73 32.13 11.53
CA PRO A 55 10.42 33.27 12.40
C PRO A 55 11.53 33.53 13.42
N GLY A 56 11.76 34.79 13.78
CA GLY A 56 12.86 35.19 14.67
C GLY A 56 12.92 34.44 15.99
N ASN A 57 11.76 34.25 16.63
CA ASN A 57 11.67 33.49 17.88
C ASN A 57 12.04 32.02 17.73
N ASP A 58 11.66 31.39 16.61
CA ASP A 58 11.99 29.99 16.34
C ASP A 58 13.50 29.80 16.10
N LYS A 59 14.14 30.77 15.39
CA LYS A 59 15.62 30.78 15.23
C LYS A 59 16.32 30.83 16.57
N LEU A 60 15.88 31.73 17.47
CA LEU A 60 16.46 31.86 18.80
C LEU A 60 16.36 30.54 19.59
N ARG A 61 15.18 29.91 19.54
CA ARG A 61 14.96 28.62 20.22
C ARG A 61 15.90 27.53 19.72
N VAL A 62 16.02 27.35 18.41
CA VAL A 62 16.89 26.29 17.86
C VAL A 62 18.35 26.54 18.16
N VAL A 63 18.82 27.77 17.98
CA VAL A 63 20.25 28.09 18.04
C VAL A 63 20.73 28.36 19.46
N ALA A 64 19.99 29.20 20.24
CA ALA A 64 20.42 29.60 21.56
C ALA A 64 19.87 28.68 22.67
N GLU A 65 18.61 28.27 22.57
CA GLU A 65 17.94 27.42 23.57
C GLU A 65 18.11 25.92 23.25
N ARG A 66 18.69 25.57 22.11
CA ARG A 66 18.91 24.19 21.64
C ARG A 66 17.61 23.39 21.56
N ALA A 67 16.49 24.04 21.24
CA ALA A 67 15.21 23.39 21.05
C ALA A 67 15.28 22.34 19.93
N ARG A 68 14.54 21.25 20.10
CA ARG A 68 14.41 20.21 19.06
C ARG A 68 13.73 20.79 17.83
N ASN A 69 14.18 20.39 16.63
CA ASN A 69 13.61 20.81 15.35
C ASN A 69 13.04 19.61 14.60
N ILE A 70 11.73 19.65 14.28
CA ILE A 70 11.04 18.60 13.54
C ILE A 70 11.09 18.87 12.05
N GLY A 71 11.50 17.88 11.25
CA GLY A 71 11.37 17.90 9.80
C GLY A 71 10.00 17.39 9.36
N ILE A 72 9.24 18.22 8.62
CA ILE A 72 7.96 17.81 8.04
C ILE A 72 8.19 17.50 6.56
N VAL A 73 7.94 16.26 6.15
CA VAL A 73 7.90 15.85 4.74
C VAL A 73 6.44 15.64 4.36
N THR A 74 5.96 16.39 3.35
CA THR A 74 4.54 16.40 2.99
C THR A 74 4.31 16.02 1.54
N ALA A 75 3.26 15.23 1.30
CA ALA A 75 2.75 14.89 -0.04
C ALA A 75 1.61 15.83 -0.49
N TYR A 76 1.47 16.99 0.14
CA TYR A 76 0.43 17.96 -0.23
C TYR A 76 0.48 18.30 -1.71
N ASN A 77 -0.66 18.26 -2.32
CA ASN A 77 -1.03 18.94 -3.56
C ASN A 77 -2.56 19.12 -3.59
N ASP A 78 -3.05 20.08 -4.37
CA ASP A 78 -4.47 20.41 -4.48
C ASP A 78 -5.18 19.65 -5.61
N MET A 79 -4.42 18.98 -6.48
CA MET A 79 -4.96 18.17 -7.58
C MET A 79 -5.60 16.86 -7.09
N LEU A 80 -5.03 16.23 -6.05
CA LEU A 80 -5.46 14.93 -5.55
C LEU A 80 -6.30 15.09 -4.29
N SER A 81 -7.56 14.66 -4.32
CA SER A 81 -8.47 14.72 -3.19
C SER A 81 -7.89 14.16 -1.89
N ALA A 82 -7.09 13.09 -1.99
CA ALA A 82 -6.46 12.44 -0.85
C ALA A 82 -5.40 13.30 -0.15
N HIS A 83 -4.77 14.22 -0.87
CA HIS A 83 -3.63 15.01 -0.37
C HIS A 83 -3.97 16.49 -0.13
N ALA A 84 -5.06 16.98 -0.72
CA ALA A 84 -5.54 18.35 -0.52
C ALA A 84 -5.71 18.73 0.97
N PRO A 85 -6.21 17.85 1.86
CA PRO A 85 -6.33 18.17 3.29
C PRO A 85 -5.01 18.51 3.97
N LEU A 86 -3.89 18.00 3.45
CA LEU A 86 -2.55 18.21 4.05
C LEU A 86 -2.05 19.66 3.97
N GLN A 87 -2.75 20.55 3.26
CA GLN A 87 -2.36 21.95 3.06
C GLN A 87 -2.07 22.66 4.38
N HIS A 88 -2.94 22.51 5.35
CA HIS A 88 -2.89 23.25 6.62
C HIS A 88 -2.17 22.50 7.74
N TYR A 89 -1.89 21.20 7.57
CA TYR A 89 -1.27 20.38 8.61
C TYR A 89 0.10 20.89 9.07
N PRO A 90 0.99 21.39 8.18
CA PRO A 90 2.26 21.93 8.62
C PRO A 90 2.12 23.08 9.62
N ASP A 91 1.13 23.96 9.47
CA ASP A 91 0.93 25.10 10.37
C ASP A 91 0.40 24.65 11.75
N VAL A 92 -0.53 23.68 11.76
CA VAL A 92 -1.02 23.02 12.98
C VAL A 92 0.14 22.35 13.74
N LEU A 93 1.01 21.64 13.03
CA LEU A 93 2.16 20.93 13.62
C LEU A 93 3.24 21.88 14.13
N LYS A 94 3.53 22.98 13.41
CA LYS A 94 4.46 24.03 13.87
C LYS A 94 3.95 24.74 15.12
N ASP A 95 2.65 25.05 15.15
CA ASP A 95 2.02 25.65 16.31
C ASP A 95 2.14 24.74 17.55
N GLU A 96 1.83 23.46 17.38
CA GLU A 96 1.94 22.49 18.47
C GLU A 96 3.38 22.26 18.93
N ALA A 97 4.34 22.20 17.99
CA ALA A 97 5.75 22.12 18.33
C ALA A 97 6.20 23.31 19.20
N ARG A 98 5.76 24.54 18.89
CA ARG A 98 6.06 25.74 19.68
C ARG A 98 5.47 25.67 21.08
N ARG A 99 4.24 25.15 21.26
CA ARG A 99 3.61 24.95 22.57
C ARG A 99 4.42 24.01 23.46
N HIS A 100 5.18 23.09 22.84
CA HIS A 100 6.04 22.14 23.53
C HIS A 100 7.53 22.53 23.54
N GLY A 101 7.85 23.81 23.34
CA GLY A 101 9.23 24.32 23.40
C GLY A 101 10.14 23.84 22.26
N ALA A 102 9.56 23.31 21.18
CA ALA A 102 10.27 22.85 20.00
C ALA A 102 9.96 23.74 18.79
N THR A 103 10.56 23.40 17.65
CA THR A 103 10.29 24.03 16.36
C THR A 103 10.00 22.96 15.30
N ALA A 104 9.40 23.37 14.18
CA ALA A 104 9.21 22.49 13.04
C ALA A 104 9.36 23.27 11.73
N GLN A 105 9.95 22.62 10.72
CA GLN A 105 10.09 23.14 9.37
C GLN A 105 9.54 22.14 8.36
N VAL A 106 8.91 22.64 7.30
CA VAL A 106 8.70 21.81 6.12
C VAL A 106 10.05 21.55 5.48
N ALA A 107 10.53 20.32 5.60
CA ALA A 107 11.82 19.89 5.05
C ALA A 107 11.75 19.73 3.53
N GLY A 108 10.58 19.37 3.01
CA GLY A 108 10.32 19.26 1.59
C GLY A 108 8.94 18.71 1.29
N GLY A 109 8.53 18.84 0.02
CA GLY A 109 7.39 18.17 -0.57
C GLY A 109 7.85 16.96 -1.37
N VAL A 110 7.01 15.91 -1.40
CA VAL A 110 7.19 14.77 -2.29
C VAL A 110 6.09 14.75 -3.34
N PRO A 111 6.37 14.33 -4.58
CA PRO A 111 5.32 14.18 -5.57
C PRO A 111 4.33 13.10 -5.13
N ALA A 112 3.06 13.28 -5.46
CA ALA A 112 2.05 12.25 -5.25
C ALA A 112 1.36 11.94 -6.58
N MET A 113 1.09 10.65 -6.82
CA MET A 113 0.45 10.18 -8.03
C MET A 113 -0.76 9.33 -7.67
N CYS A 114 -1.92 9.67 -8.21
CA CYS A 114 -3.16 8.91 -7.99
C CYS A 114 -3.50 8.09 -9.23
N ASP A 115 -3.55 6.78 -9.07
CA ASP A 115 -3.91 5.85 -10.14
C ASP A 115 -5.33 6.10 -10.67
N GLY A 116 -6.23 6.63 -9.83
CA GLY A 116 -7.56 7.06 -10.27
C GLY A 116 -7.54 8.18 -11.31
N VAL A 117 -6.57 9.09 -11.23
CA VAL A 117 -6.39 10.19 -12.20
C VAL A 117 -5.67 9.71 -13.46
N THR A 118 -4.66 8.86 -13.30
CA THR A 118 -3.80 8.43 -14.43
C THR A 118 -4.30 7.19 -15.16
N GLN A 119 -5.41 6.59 -14.75
CA GLN A 119 -6.00 5.40 -15.39
C GLN A 119 -6.17 5.58 -16.91
N GLY A 120 -5.47 4.71 -17.67
CA GLY A 120 -5.52 4.67 -19.13
C GLY A 120 -4.86 5.87 -19.81
N THR A 121 -3.99 6.58 -19.11
CA THR A 121 -3.06 7.56 -19.70
C THR A 121 -1.63 7.03 -19.67
N PRO A 122 -0.73 7.54 -20.51
CA PRO A 122 0.68 7.16 -20.48
C PRO A 122 1.36 7.41 -19.12
N GLY A 123 0.88 8.38 -18.33
CA GLY A 123 1.38 8.67 -17.00
C GLY A 123 1.20 7.52 -16.00
N MET A 124 0.26 6.60 -16.26
CA MET A 124 0.03 5.44 -15.40
C MET A 124 1.26 4.54 -15.26
N GLU A 125 2.11 4.50 -16.28
CA GLU A 125 3.32 3.67 -16.30
C GLU A 125 4.46 4.21 -15.42
N LEU A 126 4.33 5.45 -14.92
CA LEU A 126 5.25 6.05 -13.93
C LEU A 126 4.81 5.73 -12.49
N SER A 127 3.60 5.22 -12.30
CA SER A 127 2.93 5.16 -11.00
C SER A 127 3.68 4.30 -9.99
N LEU A 128 4.11 3.09 -10.34
CA LEU A 128 4.86 2.23 -9.39
C LEU A 128 6.17 2.89 -8.98
N PHE A 129 6.91 3.42 -9.94
CA PHE A 129 8.22 4.04 -9.69
C PHE A 129 8.11 5.37 -8.93
N SER A 130 6.93 6.01 -8.89
CA SER A 130 6.73 7.18 -8.04
C SER A 130 7.00 6.87 -6.56
N ARG A 131 6.84 5.62 -6.11
CA ARG A 131 7.24 5.17 -4.76
C ARG A 131 8.73 5.41 -4.51
N ASP A 132 9.57 5.03 -5.46
CA ASP A 132 11.02 5.15 -5.32
C ASP A 132 11.47 6.61 -5.44
N VAL A 133 10.81 7.40 -6.30
CA VAL A 133 11.02 8.86 -6.38
C VAL A 133 10.66 9.52 -5.05
N ILE A 134 9.56 9.14 -4.43
CA ILE A 134 9.13 9.64 -3.12
C ILE A 134 10.16 9.29 -2.03
N ALA A 135 10.68 8.07 -2.04
CA ALA A 135 11.73 7.65 -1.13
C ALA A 135 13.01 8.49 -1.29
N MET A 136 13.44 8.73 -2.54
CA MET A 136 14.59 9.57 -2.85
C MET A 136 14.35 11.04 -2.47
N ALA A 137 13.17 11.60 -2.75
CA ALA A 137 12.80 12.95 -2.37
C ALA A 137 12.78 13.15 -0.84
N THR A 138 12.26 12.15 -0.11
CA THR A 138 12.30 12.11 1.36
C THR A 138 13.75 12.09 1.86
N ALA A 139 14.60 11.29 1.24
CA ALA A 139 16.02 11.24 1.59
C ALA A 139 16.73 12.59 1.32
N VAL A 140 16.46 13.25 0.19
CA VAL A 140 16.98 14.60 -0.09
C VAL A 140 16.54 15.57 0.99
N SER A 141 15.27 15.56 1.38
CA SER A 141 14.72 16.44 2.42
C SER A 141 15.42 16.26 3.77
N LEU A 142 15.58 15.02 4.23
CA LEU A 142 16.17 14.70 5.52
C LEU A 142 17.69 14.79 5.55
N SER A 143 18.36 14.73 4.39
CA SER A 143 19.83 14.80 4.27
C SER A 143 20.41 16.16 4.65
N HIS A 144 19.58 17.20 4.84
CA HIS A 144 20.01 18.49 5.39
C HIS A 144 20.54 18.38 6.83
N ASP A 145 20.19 17.30 7.54
CA ASP A 145 20.78 16.92 8.83
C ASP A 145 20.61 17.97 9.94
N VAL A 146 19.48 18.70 9.89
CA VAL A 146 19.11 19.75 10.87
C VAL A 146 17.86 19.38 11.69
N PHE A 147 17.40 18.14 11.57
CA PHE A 147 16.20 17.67 12.21
C PHE A 147 16.51 16.64 13.31
N ASP A 148 15.80 16.76 14.42
CA ASP A 148 15.89 15.85 15.58
C ASP A 148 14.78 14.79 15.59
N ALA A 149 13.76 14.96 14.74
CA ALA A 149 12.63 14.07 14.54
C ALA A 149 11.96 14.38 13.18
N ALA A 150 11.09 13.49 12.70
CA ALA A 150 10.39 13.68 11.45
C ALA A 150 8.88 13.40 11.55
N LEU A 151 8.08 14.13 10.76
CA LEU A 151 6.66 13.88 10.54
C LEU A 151 6.42 13.64 9.06
N MET A 152 5.82 12.48 8.72
CA MET A 152 5.54 12.07 7.36
C MET A 152 4.07 12.26 7.04
N LEU A 153 3.74 13.30 6.27
CA LEU A 153 2.38 13.65 5.90
C LEU A 153 2.03 13.03 4.56
N GLY A 154 1.28 11.95 4.58
CA GLY A 154 0.91 11.26 3.36
C GLY A 154 -0.08 10.13 3.56
N VAL A 155 -0.81 9.86 2.50
CA VAL A 155 -1.75 8.75 2.37
C VAL A 155 -1.56 8.14 0.97
N CYS A 156 -2.41 7.21 0.59
CA CYS A 156 -2.43 6.63 -0.76
C CYS A 156 -1.37 5.55 -1.04
N ASP A 157 -1.46 5.00 -2.25
CA ASP A 157 -0.90 3.74 -2.70
C ASP A 157 0.64 3.69 -2.59
N LYS A 158 1.34 4.53 -3.36
CA LYS A 158 2.81 4.57 -3.42
C LYS A 158 3.42 5.55 -2.43
N ILE A 159 2.63 6.51 -1.95
CA ILE A 159 3.13 7.62 -1.12
C ILE A 159 3.56 7.10 0.25
N VAL A 160 2.70 6.31 0.90
CA VAL A 160 3.02 5.75 2.23
C VAL A 160 4.27 4.86 2.20
N PRO A 161 4.37 3.84 1.33
CA PRO A 161 5.59 3.03 1.28
C PRO A 161 6.80 3.84 0.82
N GLY A 162 6.66 4.82 -0.07
CA GLY A 162 7.76 5.70 -0.47
C GLY A 162 8.29 6.55 0.68
N LEU A 163 7.41 7.21 1.44
CA LEU A 163 7.79 7.95 2.65
C LEU A 163 8.42 7.04 3.71
N LEU A 164 7.88 5.81 3.89
CA LEU A 164 8.40 4.87 4.87
C LEU A 164 9.79 4.36 4.49
N ILE A 165 10.01 4.02 3.23
CA ILE A 165 11.34 3.65 2.71
C ILE A 165 12.33 4.79 2.95
N GLY A 166 11.97 6.04 2.57
CA GLY A 166 12.80 7.21 2.78
C GLY A 166 13.14 7.45 4.26
N ALA A 167 12.13 7.37 5.15
CA ALA A 167 12.30 7.51 6.58
C ALA A 167 13.22 6.41 7.18
N LEU A 168 13.13 5.17 6.71
CA LEU A 168 13.96 4.06 7.17
C LEU A 168 15.44 4.24 6.82
N HIS A 169 15.78 4.95 5.75
CA HIS A 169 17.17 5.33 5.48
C HIS A 169 17.71 6.38 6.47
N PHE A 170 16.83 7.11 7.15
CA PHE A 170 17.11 7.97 8.31
C PHE A 170 16.55 7.37 9.59
N GLY A 171 16.63 6.06 9.72
CA GLY A 171 15.99 5.24 10.75
C GLY A 171 16.40 5.57 12.18
N HIS A 172 17.44 6.39 12.40
CA HIS A 172 17.83 6.91 13.72
C HIS A 172 16.89 8.02 14.24
N LEU A 173 16.08 8.63 13.35
CA LEU A 173 15.14 9.67 13.76
C LEU A 173 13.84 9.07 14.30
N PRO A 174 13.33 9.53 15.44
CA PRO A 174 11.94 9.35 15.79
C PRO A 174 11.04 9.87 14.68
N THR A 175 10.09 9.07 14.22
CA THR A 175 9.24 9.45 13.07
C THR A 175 7.80 9.01 13.30
N VAL A 176 6.85 9.90 13.01
CA VAL A 176 5.41 9.63 13.10
C VAL A 176 4.75 9.92 11.75
N PHE A 177 3.86 9.03 11.32
CA PHE A 177 3.06 9.21 10.13
C PHE A 177 1.75 9.93 10.45
N VAL A 178 1.37 10.89 9.60
CA VAL A 178 0.20 11.75 9.78
C VAL A 178 -0.71 11.63 8.56
N PRO A 179 -1.80 10.84 8.64
CA PRO A 179 -2.71 10.65 7.51
C PRO A 179 -3.73 11.80 7.39
N ALA A 180 -4.23 12.01 6.16
CA ALA A 180 -5.35 12.91 5.91
C ALA A 180 -6.72 12.28 6.23
N GLY A 181 -6.83 10.96 6.14
CA GLY A 181 -8.08 10.22 6.31
C GLY A 181 -8.89 10.07 5.02
N PRO A 182 -9.96 9.25 5.04
CA PRO A 182 -10.84 9.05 3.90
C PRO A 182 -11.83 10.21 3.75
N MET A 183 -12.35 10.42 2.54
CA MET A 183 -13.53 11.27 2.35
C MET A 183 -14.75 10.60 3.00
N THR A 184 -15.80 11.37 3.25
CA THR A 184 -17.07 10.84 3.72
C THR A 184 -17.72 9.93 2.68
N SER A 185 -18.68 9.10 3.10
CA SER A 185 -19.39 8.19 2.17
C SER A 185 -20.25 8.97 1.18
N GLY A 186 -20.09 8.63 -0.10
CA GLY A 186 -20.89 9.14 -1.21
C GLY A 186 -21.67 8.04 -1.91
N LEU A 187 -21.76 8.07 -3.25
CA LEU A 187 -22.35 6.97 -4.01
C LEU A 187 -21.58 5.68 -3.68
N SER A 188 -22.32 4.61 -3.33
CA SER A 188 -21.71 3.34 -2.94
C SER A 188 -20.81 2.77 -4.04
N ASN A 189 -19.71 2.13 -3.64
CA ASN A 189 -18.77 1.51 -4.57
C ASN A 189 -19.43 0.46 -5.47
N SER A 190 -20.42 -0.28 -4.96
CA SER A 190 -21.20 -1.25 -5.73
C SER A 190 -22.09 -0.58 -6.80
N ALA A 191 -22.73 0.56 -6.47
CA ALA A 191 -23.52 1.31 -7.43
C ALA A 191 -22.63 1.89 -8.55
N LYS A 192 -21.50 2.48 -8.19
CA LYS A 192 -20.50 2.98 -9.15
C LYS A 192 -19.99 1.86 -10.07
N ALA A 193 -19.66 0.67 -9.53
CA ALA A 193 -19.22 -0.46 -10.32
C ALA A 193 -20.26 -0.89 -11.36
N ARG A 194 -21.55 -0.93 -10.99
CA ARG A 194 -22.64 -1.24 -11.94
C ARG A 194 -22.71 -0.22 -13.08
N VAL A 195 -22.53 1.08 -12.80
CA VAL A 195 -22.51 2.10 -13.86
C VAL A 195 -21.32 1.90 -14.79
N ARG A 196 -20.15 1.55 -14.27
CA ARG A 196 -18.96 1.23 -15.09
C ARG A 196 -19.16 -0.01 -15.97
N GLU A 197 -19.79 -1.06 -15.44
CA GLU A 197 -20.12 -2.27 -16.20
C GLU A 197 -21.12 -1.96 -17.33
N ARG A 198 -22.14 -1.13 -17.08
CA ARG A 198 -23.08 -0.66 -18.11
C ARG A 198 -22.39 0.22 -19.15
N ALA A 199 -21.47 1.09 -18.74
CA ALA A 199 -20.68 1.91 -19.65
C ALA A 199 -19.77 1.05 -20.55
N ALA A 200 -19.15 0.00 -20.01
CA ALA A 200 -18.36 -0.96 -20.80
C ALA A 200 -19.20 -1.67 -21.89
N GLN A 201 -20.49 -1.86 -21.64
CA GLN A 201 -21.46 -2.44 -22.60
C GLN A 201 -22.04 -1.39 -23.58
N GLY A 202 -21.65 -0.12 -23.47
CA GLY A 202 -22.22 0.96 -24.28
C GLY A 202 -23.67 1.38 -23.90
N LEU A 203 -24.18 0.91 -22.75
CA LEU A 203 -25.53 1.18 -22.26
C LEU A 203 -25.65 2.51 -21.51
N VAL A 204 -24.52 3.13 -21.20
CA VAL A 204 -24.43 4.38 -20.43
C VAL A 204 -23.44 5.31 -21.11
N GLY A 205 -23.86 6.56 -21.33
CA GLY A 205 -23.01 7.59 -21.92
C GLY A 205 -22.05 8.25 -20.92
N ARG A 206 -21.12 9.05 -21.44
CA ARG A 206 -20.11 9.74 -20.65
C ARG A 206 -20.69 10.61 -19.54
N ALA A 207 -21.81 11.28 -19.77
CA ALA A 207 -22.43 12.19 -18.79
C ALA A 207 -22.92 11.44 -17.54
N GLU A 208 -23.64 10.32 -17.73
CA GLU A 208 -24.12 9.48 -16.61
C GLU A 208 -22.95 8.82 -15.85
N LEU A 209 -21.94 8.36 -16.59
CA LEU A 209 -20.73 7.80 -15.96
C LEU A 209 -20.01 8.87 -15.12
N LEU A 210 -19.80 10.07 -15.65
CA LEU A 210 -19.16 11.17 -14.93
C LEU A 210 -19.97 11.58 -13.68
N GLN A 211 -21.31 11.62 -13.78
CA GLN A 211 -22.16 11.92 -12.64
C GLN A 211 -21.99 10.88 -11.51
N ALA A 212 -21.96 9.59 -11.84
CA ALA A 212 -21.76 8.53 -10.86
C ALA A 212 -20.35 8.57 -10.23
N GLU A 213 -19.32 8.84 -11.04
CA GLU A 213 -17.95 9.00 -10.54
C GLU A 213 -17.85 10.22 -9.60
N SER A 214 -18.41 11.37 -9.98
CA SER A 214 -18.41 12.59 -9.17
C SER A 214 -19.19 12.42 -7.86
N ALA A 215 -20.27 11.65 -7.86
CA ALA A 215 -21.02 11.34 -6.65
C ALA A 215 -20.30 10.38 -5.72
N ALA A 216 -19.36 9.59 -6.24
CA ALA A 216 -18.51 8.69 -5.43
C ALA A 216 -17.22 9.37 -4.95
N TYR A 217 -16.70 10.36 -5.69
CA TYR A 217 -15.49 11.13 -5.39
C TYR A 217 -15.85 12.60 -5.23
N HIS A 218 -16.56 12.92 -4.15
CA HIS A 218 -17.25 14.20 -3.98
C HIS A 218 -16.56 15.20 -3.06
N GLY A 219 -15.45 14.82 -2.41
CA GLY A 219 -14.80 15.65 -1.42
C GLY A 219 -13.31 15.35 -1.22
N GLN A 220 -12.72 16.04 -0.25
CA GLN A 220 -11.35 15.82 0.17
C GLN A 220 -11.22 14.54 1.00
N GLY A 221 -10.09 13.85 0.86
CA GLY A 221 -9.78 12.59 1.54
C GLY A 221 -9.49 11.46 0.55
N THR A 222 -9.06 10.30 1.06
CA THR A 222 -8.83 9.11 0.24
C THR A 222 -10.15 8.53 -0.28
N CYS A 223 -10.09 7.73 -1.35
CA CYS A 223 -11.23 6.96 -1.80
C CYS A 223 -11.80 6.09 -0.68
N THR A 224 -13.11 5.82 -0.70
CA THR A 224 -13.80 5.08 0.37
C THR A 224 -13.72 3.56 0.24
N PHE A 225 -13.22 3.01 -0.88
CA PHE A 225 -12.99 1.57 -1.01
C PHE A 225 -11.71 1.12 -0.30
N TYR A 226 -11.66 -0.15 0.10
CA TYR A 226 -10.49 -0.73 0.80
C TYR A 226 -9.45 -1.23 -0.19
N GLY A 227 -8.86 -0.30 -0.95
CA GLY A 227 -7.71 -0.51 -1.81
C GLY A 227 -6.38 -0.25 -1.09
N THR A 228 -5.30 -0.10 -1.86
CA THR A 228 -3.95 0.07 -1.30
C THR A 228 -3.83 1.34 -0.46
N ALA A 229 -4.53 2.42 -0.83
CA ALA A 229 -4.55 3.67 -0.07
C ALA A 229 -4.98 3.47 1.39
N ASN A 230 -6.05 2.74 1.62
CA ASN A 230 -6.63 2.54 2.94
C ASN A 230 -5.99 1.35 3.68
N SER A 231 -5.62 0.28 2.99
CA SER A 231 -4.90 -0.81 3.64
C SER A 231 -3.50 -0.37 4.11
N ASN A 232 -2.81 0.57 3.44
CA ASN A 232 -1.60 1.19 3.98
C ASN A 232 -1.82 1.77 5.38
N GLN A 233 -2.94 2.48 5.60
CA GLN A 233 -3.24 3.10 6.89
C GLN A 233 -3.44 2.03 7.98
N MET A 234 -4.14 0.94 7.65
CA MET A 234 -4.29 -0.21 8.55
C MET A 234 -2.93 -0.82 8.94
N LEU A 235 -2.01 -0.95 7.97
CA LEU A 235 -0.70 -1.53 8.22
C LEU A 235 0.16 -0.62 9.11
N LEU A 236 0.08 0.70 8.92
CA LEU A 236 0.79 1.65 9.80
C LEU A 236 0.24 1.66 11.24
N GLU A 237 -1.07 1.46 11.44
CA GLU A 237 -1.65 1.22 12.77
C GLU A 237 -1.09 -0.07 13.39
N ALA A 238 -1.08 -1.17 12.64
CA ALA A 238 -0.57 -2.46 13.09
C ALA A 238 0.93 -2.45 13.42
N MET A 239 1.69 -1.53 12.80
CA MET A 239 3.12 -1.32 13.06
C MET A 239 3.38 -0.29 14.17
N GLY A 240 2.35 0.37 14.67
CA GLY A 240 2.51 1.40 15.70
C GLY A 240 3.21 2.67 15.24
N LEU A 241 3.04 3.07 13.96
CA LEU A 241 3.65 4.27 13.35
C LEU A 241 2.70 5.47 13.24
N HIS A 242 1.42 5.28 13.51
CA HIS A 242 0.38 6.30 13.62
C HIS A 242 0.10 6.69 15.07
N VAL A 243 -0.52 7.85 15.27
CA VAL A 243 -1.28 8.10 16.51
C VAL A 243 -2.41 7.07 16.57
N PRO A 244 -2.60 6.33 17.69
CA PRO A 244 -3.59 5.26 17.76
C PRO A 244 -4.99 5.67 17.33
N GLY A 245 -5.59 4.91 16.38
CA GLY A 245 -6.94 5.10 15.89
C GLY A 245 -7.11 6.23 14.86
N THR A 246 -6.02 6.79 14.34
CA THR A 246 -6.07 7.94 13.41
C THR A 246 -6.43 7.57 11.97
N ALA A 247 -6.28 6.30 11.58
CA ALA A 247 -6.28 5.86 10.17
C ALA A 247 -7.50 6.35 9.36
N PHE A 248 -8.70 6.19 9.90
CA PHE A 248 -9.95 6.42 9.15
C PHE A 248 -10.83 7.54 9.71
N ILE A 249 -10.25 8.50 10.41
CA ILE A 249 -10.95 9.73 10.80
C ILE A 249 -10.97 10.67 9.59
N ASN A 250 -12.15 11.20 9.25
CA ASN A 250 -12.33 12.05 8.07
C ASN A 250 -11.59 13.39 8.20
N PRO A 251 -11.13 13.99 7.09
CA PRO A 251 -10.58 15.33 7.11
C PRO A 251 -11.65 16.37 7.48
N GLY A 252 -11.24 17.46 8.13
CA GLY A 252 -12.11 18.55 8.53
C GLY A 252 -12.85 18.34 9.87
N GLU A 253 -12.77 17.18 10.48
CA GLU A 253 -13.29 16.94 11.83
C GLU A 253 -12.34 17.49 12.90
N GLY A 254 -12.89 18.00 14.02
CA GLY A 254 -12.07 18.45 15.17
C GLY A 254 -11.18 17.35 15.75
N LEU A 255 -11.68 16.10 15.74
CA LEU A 255 -10.88 14.94 16.15
C LEU A 255 -9.66 14.75 15.24
N ARG A 256 -9.79 14.96 13.94
CA ARG A 256 -8.66 14.88 12.97
C ARG A 256 -7.58 15.90 13.32
N GLU A 257 -7.96 17.15 13.63
CA GLU A 257 -6.99 18.18 14.01
C GLU A 257 -6.31 17.85 15.34
N ALA A 258 -7.08 17.40 16.35
CA ALA A 258 -6.53 17.00 17.64
C ALA A 258 -5.51 15.85 17.50
N LEU A 259 -5.79 14.84 16.66
CA LEU A 259 -4.87 13.74 16.35
C LEU A 259 -3.63 14.22 15.59
N THR A 260 -3.80 15.19 14.69
CA THR A 260 -2.67 15.81 13.97
C THR A 260 -1.73 16.52 14.94
N ARG A 261 -2.27 17.30 15.91
CA ARG A 261 -1.48 17.92 16.98
C ARG A 261 -0.76 16.89 17.84
N ASP A 262 -1.44 15.79 18.18
CA ASP A 262 -0.86 14.72 19.00
C ASP A 262 0.33 14.03 18.34
N ALA A 263 0.39 13.98 17.01
CA ALA A 263 1.56 13.46 16.30
C ALA A 263 2.83 14.28 16.61
N ALA A 264 2.72 15.61 16.71
CA ALA A 264 3.84 16.46 17.13
C ALA A 264 4.22 16.23 18.59
N ARG A 265 3.25 16.04 19.48
CA ARG A 265 3.51 15.72 20.91
C ARG A 265 4.26 14.40 21.04
N ARG A 266 3.81 13.35 20.35
CA ARG A 266 4.42 12.01 20.44
C ARG A 266 5.83 11.96 19.88
N VAL A 267 6.08 12.59 18.74
CA VAL A 267 7.43 12.61 18.17
C VAL A 267 8.42 13.40 19.04
N LEU A 268 7.91 14.34 19.87
CA LEU A 268 8.68 15.11 20.84
C LEU A 268 8.75 14.44 22.21
N ALA A 269 7.94 13.41 22.47
CA ALA A 269 7.94 12.75 23.77
C ALA A 269 9.32 12.15 24.07
N GLN A 270 9.72 12.25 25.34
CA GLN A 270 10.93 11.59 25.80
C GLN A 270 10.77 10.06 25.66
N GLY A 271 11.73 9.42 25.01
CA GLY A 271 11.67 7.98 24.77
C GLY A 271 10.89 7.56 23.51
N CYS A 272 10.38 8.49 22.68
CA CYS A 272 9.86 8.14 21.37
C CYS A 272 10.94 7.37 20.57
N PRO A 273 10.69 6.12 20.17
CA PRO A 273 11.74 5.31 19.55
C PRO A 273 12.08 5.78 18.14
N ALA A 274 13.33 5.58 17.76
CA ALA A 274 13.78 5.74 16.38
C ALA A 274 13.02 4.79 15.45
N ILE A 275 12.56 5.26 14.27
CA ILE A 275 11.70 4.47 13.38
C ILE A 275 12.34 3.13 12.96
N GLY A 276 13.66 3.11 12.76
CA GLY A 276 14.37 1.88 12.40
C GLY A 276 14.40 0.82 13.51
N ARG A 277 14.08 1.20 14.76
CA ARG A 277 13.89 0.29 15.88
C ARG A 277 12.45 -0.18 16.00
N VAL A 278 11.48 0.66 15.62
CA VAL A 278 10.06 0.31 15.57
C VAL A 278 9.81 -0.72 14.48
N VAL A 279 10.39 -0.50 13.29
CA VAL A 279 10.22 -1.41 12.16
C VAL A 279 11.22 -2.56 12.29
N ASP A 280 10.83 -3.58 13.03
CA ASP A 280 11.52 -4.86 13.15
C ASP A 280 10.74 -5.99 12.47
N GLU A 281 11.23 -7.22 12.54
CA GLU A 281 10.59 -8.39 11.93
C GLU A 281 9.20 -8.66 12.52
N ARG A 282 8.95 -8.34 13.80
CA ARG A 282 7.65 -8.53 14.46
C ARG A 282 6.65 -7.48 14.00
N ALA A 283 7.06 -6.22 13.87
CA ALA A 283 6.22 -5.15 13.33
C ALA A 283 5.84 -5.43 11.86
N ILE A 284 6.78 -5.93 11.06
CA ILE A 284 6.50 -6.34 9.67
C ILE A 284 5.50 -7.51 9.63
N VAL A 285 5.66 -8.54 10.47
CA VAL A 285 4.70 -9.65 10.56
C VAL A 285 3.33 -9.15 11.02
N ASN A 286 3.25 -8.25 11.99
CA ASN A 286 1.99 -7.62 12.40
C ASN A 286 1.27 -6.92 11.24
N ALA A 287 2.01 -6.19 10.40
CA ALA A 287 1.44 -5.58 9.20
C ALA A 287 0.92 -6.63 8.20
N MET A 288 1.69 -7.71 7.97
CA MET A 288 1.26 -8.80 7.09
C MET A 288 -0.01 -9.48 7.60
N VAL A 289 -0.10 -9.73 8.90
CA VAL A 289 -1.30 -10.31 9.55
C VAL A 289 -2.50 -9.37 9.39
N ALA A 290 -2.33 -8.07 9.67
CA ALA A 290 -3.40 -7.09 9.51
C ALA A 290 -3.89 -7.00 8.05
N LEU A 291 -2.98 -7.07 7.07
CA LEU A 291 -3.32 -7.15 5.65
C LEU A 291 -4.22 -8.34 5.33
N LEU A 292 -3.84 -9.52 5.82
CA LEU A 292 -4.53 -10.78 5.56
C LEU A 292 -5.89 -10.84 6.25
N ALA A 293 -5.97 -10.39 7.50
CA ALA A 293 -7.20 -10.37 8.28
C ALA A 293 -8.25 -9.40 7.75
N THR A 294 -7.83 -8.37 7.02
CA THR A 294 -8.74 -7.37 6.45
C THR A 294 -8.96 -7.53 4.94
N GLY A 295 -8.34 -8.54 4.30
CA GLY A 295 -8.43 -8.72 2.86
C GLY A 295 -7.92 -7.50 2.08
N GLY A 296 -6.82 -6.91 2.50
CA GLY A 296 -6.24 -5.71 1.91
C GLY A 296 -5.71 -5.92 0.49
N SER A 297 -5.00 -4.92 -0.03
CA SER A 297 -4.51 -4.91 -1.40
C SER A 297 -3.35 -5.89 -1.63
N THR A 298 -3.39 -6.62 -2.74
CA THR A 298 -2.27 -7.45 -3.23
C THR A 298 -0.99 -6.65 -3.51
N ASN A 299 -1.10 -5.34 -3.79
CA ASN A 299 0.06 -4.49 -4.09
C ASN A 299 1.04 -4.42 -2.91
N HIS A 300 0.60 -4.73 -1.69
CA HIS A 300 1.50 -4.82 -0.53
C HIS A 300 2.53 -5.95 -0.64
N LEU A 301 2.27 -6.99 -1.44
CA LEU A 301 3.26 -8.04 -1.71
C LEU A 301 4.46 -7.55 -2.53
N ILE A 302 4.33 -6.37 -3.15
CA ILE A 302 5.43 -5.64 -3.78
C ILE A 302 5.98 -4.59 -2.80
N HIS A 303 5.10 -3.76 -2.24
CA HIS A 303 5.51 -2.60 -1.45
C HIS A 303 6.15 -2.98 -0.12
N TRP A 304 5.59 -3.98 0.59
CA TRP A 304 6.12 -4.39 1.90
C TRP A 304 7.44 -5.15 1.79
N VAL A 305 7.67 -5.86 0.68
CA VAL A 305 9.00 -6.42 0.38
C VAL A 305 10.05 -5.31 0.29
N ALA A 306 9.74 -4.23 -0.45
CA ALA A 306 10.63 -3.08 -0.56
C ALA A 306 10.82 -2.35 0.80
N VAL A 307 9.75 -2.16 1.57
CA VAL A 307 9.80 -1.56 2.92
C VAL A 307 10.67 -2.39 3.87
N ALA A 308 10.48 -3.71 3.89
CA ALA A 308 11.27 -4.61 4.72
C ALA A 308 12.77 -4.49 4.39
N ARG A 309 13.12 -4.47 3.11
CA ARG A 309 14.52 -4.33 2.66
C ARG A 309 15.12 -2.99 3.08
N ALA A 310 14.35 -1.89 3.07
CA ALA A 310 14.81 -0.61 3.58
C ALA A 310 15.16 -0.62 5.08
N ALA A 311 14.53 -1.53 5.84
CA ALA A 311 14.83 -1.79 7.26
C ALA A 311 15.90 -2.88 7.46
N GLY A 312 16.54 -3.37 6.41
CA GLY A 312 17.48 -4.49 6.47
C GLY A 312 16.81 -5.84 6.74
N LEU A 313 15.52 -5.98 6.42
CA LEU A 313 14.76 -7.22 6.59
C LEU A 313 14.46 -7.86 5.23
N VAL A 314 14.41 -9.18 5.19
CA VAL A 314 14.14 -9.96 3.99
C VAL A 314 12.89 -10.80 4.23
N ILE A 315 11.81 -10.44 3.54
CA ILE A 315 10.56 -11.20 3.47
C ILE A 315 10.31 -11.67 2.04
N ASP A 316 9.51 -12.72 1.90
CA ASP A 316 9.10 -13.27 0.60
C ASP A 316 7.61 -13.62 0.58
N TRP A 317 7.10 -14.04 -0.57
CA TRP A 317 5.69 -14.41 -0.72
C TRP A 317 5.32 -15.69 0.02
N ASP A 318 6.27 -16.58 0.31
CA ASP A 318 6.02 -17.79 1.13
C ASP A 318 5.71 -17.42 2.59
N ASP A 319 6.25 -16.31 3.10
CA ASP A 319 5.88 -15.80 4.42
C ASP A 319 4.41 -15.34 4.45
N PHE A 320 3.96 -14.61 3.41
CA PHE A 320 2.55 -14.23 3.28
C PHE A 320 1.65 -15.46 3.12
N ALA A 321 2.06 -16.46 2.34
CA ALA A 321 1.30 -17.68 2.15
C ALA A 321 1.15 -18.47 3.45
N ALA A 322 2.22 -18.62 4.22
CA ALA A 322 2.20 -19.31 5.51
C ALA A 322 1.27 -18.59 6.51
N LEU A 323 1.35 -17.26 6.60
CA LEU A 323 0.47 -16.46 7.45
C LEU A 323 -0.99 -16.53 6.98
N SER A 324 -1.25 -16.46 5.66
CA SER A 324 -2.60 -16.51 5.10
C SER A 324 -3.32 -17.83 5.41
N ALA A 325 -2.58 -18.91 5.62
CA ALA A 325 -3.17 -20.21 5.97
C ALA A 325 -3.76 -20.26 7.40
N VAL A 326 -3.35 -19.33 8.29
CA VAL A 326 -3.74 -19.37 9.72
C VAL A 326 -4.40 -18.08 10.20
N VAL A 327 -4.26 -16.97 9.48
CA VAL A 327 -4.88 -15.70 9.82
C VAL A 327 -6.31 -15.65 9.29
N PRO A 328 -7.33 -15.51 10.15
CA PRO A 328 -8.71 -15.47 9.69
C PRO A 328 -9.06 -14.13 9.01
N LEU A 329 -10.00 -14.16 8.07
CA LEU A 329 -10.57 -12.95 7.46
C LEU A 329 -11.64 -12.37 8.40
N LEU A 330 -11.36 -11.19 8.98
CA LEU A 330 -12.22 -10.54 9.96
C LEU A 330 -13.06 -9.40 9.37
N ALA A 331 -12.67 -8.84 8.22
CA ALA A 331 -13.33 -7.69 7.65
C ALA A 331 -13.80 -7.94 6.21
N ARG A 332 -14.99 -7.39 5.88
CA ARG A 332 -15.56 -7.33 4.53
C ARG A 332 -15.85 -5.89 4.12
N VAL A 333 -14.83 -5.20 3.64
CA VAL A 333 -14.91 -3.85 3.07
C VAL A 333 -14.74 -3.94 1.56
N TYR A 334 -15.41 -3.11 0.77
CA TYR A 334 -15.33 -3.18 -0.70
C TYR A 334 -13.88 -3.18 -1.20
N PRO A 335 -13.45 -4.13 -2.05
CA PRO A 335 -14.23 -5.04 -2.88
C PRO A 335 -14.62 -6.38 -2.23
N ASN A 336 -14.20 -6.68 -1.00
CA ASN A 336 -14.49 -7.96 -0.34
C ASN A 336 -15.93 -8.04 0.18
N GLY A 337 -16.60 -6.89 0.36
CA GLY A 337 -17.98 -6.72 0.80
C GLY A 337 -18.62 -5.49 0.18
N ALA A 338 -19.76 -5.07 0.70
CA ALA A 338 -20.49 -3.89 0.21
C ALA A 338 -20.09 -2.59 0.95
N ALA A 339 -19.65 -2.70 2.20
CA ALA A 339 -19.31 -1.57 3.07
C ALA A 339 -18.10 -0.77 2.54
N ASP A 340 -18.07 0.52 2.85
CA ASP A 340 -16.90 1.36 2.66
C ASP A 340 -16.05 1.49 3.95
N VAL A 341 -14.96 2.25 3.89
CA VAL A 341 -14.05 2.40 5.03
C VAL A 341 -14.63 3.22 6.19
N ASN A 342 -15.62 4.09 5.94
CA ASN A 342 -16.31 4.82 7.01
C ASN A 342 -17.23 3.87 7.79
N GLN A 343 -17.93 2.97 7.09
CA GLN A 343 -18.73 1.91 7.70
C GLN A 343 -17.83 0.93 8.47
N PHE A 344 -16.66 0.60 7.93
CA PHE A 344 -15.65 -0.20 8.63
C PHE A 344 -15.19 0.48 9.92
N GLN A 345 -14.88 1.79 9.87
CA GLN A 345 -14.53 2.56 11.06
C GLN A 345 -15.67 2.57 12.10
N ALA A 346 -16.90 2.77 11.65
CA ALA A 346 -18.08 2.77 12.53
C ALA A 346 -18.35 1.39 13.16
N ALA A 347 -18.02 0.29 12.46
CA ALA A 347 -18.17 -1.07 12.98
C ALA A 347 -17.11 -1.44 14.06
N GLY A 348 -16.09 -0.61 14.25
CA GLY A 348 -15.00 -0.84 15.22
C GLY A 348 -13.61 -0.59 14.64
N GLY A 349 -13.49 -0.54 13.32
CA GLY A 349 -12.29 -0.13 12.59
C GLY A 349 -11.02 -0.93 12.89
N PRO A 350 -9.84 -0.31 12.68
CA PRO A 350 -8.56 -0.94 12.94
C PRO A 350 -8.40 -1.46 14.36
N GLY A 351 -8.86 -0.68 15.35
CA GLY A 351 -8.69 -1.03 16.75
C GLY A 351 -9.41 -2.32 17.14
N TYR A 352 -10.60 -2.57 16.58
CA TYR A 352 -11.30 -3.84 16.77
C TYR A 352 -10.49 -5.01 16.18
N VAL A 353 -10.03 -4.87 14.94
CA VAL A 353 -9.24 -5.91 14.26
C VAL A 353 -7.96 -6.23 15.06
N LEU A 354 -7.23 -5.19 15.50
CA LEU A 354 -5.99 -5.38 16.26
C LEU A 354 -6.26 -6.05 17.62
N ARG A 355 -7.36 -5.69 18.30
CA ARG A 355 -7.76 -6.36 19.54
C ARG A 355 -8.01 -7.83 19.31
N GLU A 356 -8.86 -8.19 18.34
CA GLU A 356 -9.20 -9.57 18.02
C GLU A 356 -7.96 -10.42 17.70
N LEU A 357 -7.03 -9.86 16.90
CA LEU A 357 -5.81 -10.55 16.53
C LEU A 357 -4.85 -10.74 17.72
N LEU A 358 -4.69 -9.72 18.55
CA LEU A 358 -3.86 -9.80 19.77
C LEU A 358 -4.44 -10.80 20.77
N ASP A 359 -5.74 -10.75 21.01
CA ASP A 359 -6.41 -11.64 21.95
C ASP A 359 -6.45 -13.10 21.48
N ALA A 360 -6.43 -13.31 20.15
CA ALA A 360 -6.30 -14.64 19.55
C ALA A 360 -4.85 -15.15 19.49
N GLY A 361 -3.85 -14.36 19.90
CA GLY A 361 -2.44 -14.71 19.77
C GLY A 361 -1.94 -14.70 18.32
N LEU A 362 -2.58 -13.94 17.44
CA LEU A 362 -2.27 -13.82 16.02
C LEU A 362 -1.48 -12.53 15.68
N MET A 363 -0.99 -11.82 16.68
CA MET A 363 -0.09 -10.68 16.54
C MET A 363 0.96 -10.66 17.64
N HIS A 364 2.14 -10.12 17.34
CA HIS A 364 3.15 -9.83 18.34
C HIS A 364 2.72 -8.63 19.20
N GLU A 365 2.68 -8.82 20.51
CA GLU A 365 2.36 -7.77 21.47
C GLU A 365 3.62 -7.00 21.93
N ASP A 366 4.76 -7.66 21.94
CA ASP A 366 6.05 -7.14 22.41
C ASP A 366 6.79 -6.34 21.31
N VAL A 367 6.13 -5.42 20.65
CA VAL A 367 6.67 -4.53 19.62
C VAL A 367 6.83 -3.11 20.13
N LEU A 368 7.85 -2.40 19.65
CA LEU A 368 7.97 -0.95 19.87
C LEU A 368 6.94 -0.21 19.02
N THR A 369 6.39 0.85 19.57
CA THR A 369 5.48 1.76 18.88
C THR A 369 5.79 3.20 19.26
N ILE A 370 5.18 4.18 18.56
CA ILE A 370 5.26 5.59 18.96
C ILE A 370 4.42 5.89 20.23
N SER A 371 3.64 4.93 20.70
CA SER A 371 2.91 5.01 21.97
C SER A 371 3.71 4.32 23.08
N ALA A 372 3.89 5.00 24.21
CA ALA A 372 4.54 4.40 25.37
C ALA A 372 3.80 3.17 25.92
N ASP A 373 2.49 3.09 25.68
CA ASP A 373 1.63 1.96 26.10
C ASP A 373 1.71 0.76 25.15
N GLY A 374 2.61 0.79 24.15
CA GLY A 374 2.79 -0.29 23.18
C GLY A 374 1.62 -0.48 22.23
N ILE A 375 1.56 -1.65 21.59
CA ILE A 375 0.55 -1.94 20.55
C ILE A 375 -0.88 -2.02 21.12
N ARG A 376 -1.06 -2.33 22.39
CA ARG A 376 -2.39 -2.33 23.03
C ARG A 376 -3.05 -0.95 23.04
N ALA A 377 -2.30 0.15 22.94
CA ALA A 377 -2.89 1.48 22.76
C ALA A 377 -3.72 1.58 21.47
N TYR A 378 -3.40 0.80 20.46
CA TYR A 378 -4.08 0.78 19.16
C TYR A 378 -5.39 -0.02 19.15
N THR A 379 -5.74 -0.67 20.26
CA THR A 379 -7.03 -1.37 20.44
C THR A 379 -8.09 -0.49 21.09
N ARG A 380 -7.92 0.83 21.03
CA ARG A 380 -8.82 1.82 21.65
C ARG A 380 -9.25 2.87 20.63
N LEU A 381 -10.38 3.52 20.88
CA LEU A 381 -10.92 4.58 20.03
C LEU A 381 -10.51 5.96 20.54
N PRO A 382 -9.94 6.84 19.71
CA PRO A 382 -9.66 8.20 20.09
C PRO A 382 -10.96 9.01 20.21
N VAL A 383 -11.04 9.82 21.27
CA VAL A 383 -12.14 10.74 21.54
C VAL A 383 -11.55 12.11 21.85
N ALA A 384 -12.07 13.15 21.22
CA ALA A 384 -11.70 14.53 21.53
C ALA A 384 -12.75 15.13 22.47
N ALA A 385 -12.31 15.68 23.60
CA ALA A 385 -13.14 16.51 24.48
C ALA A 385 -13.35 17.90 23.84
N ALA A 386 -14.30 18.66 24.36
CA ALA A 386 -14.61 20.02 23.90
C ALA A 386 -13.41 21.00 23.97
N ASP A 387 -12.43 20.72 24.79
CA ASP A 387 -11.17 21.46 24.96
C ASP A 387 -10.01 20.88 24.14
N GLU A 388 -10.31 20.07 23.10
CA GLU A 388 -9.35 19.40 22.21
C GLU A 388 -8.43 18.39 22.90
N ARG A 389 -8.64 18.06 24.17
CA ARG A 389 -7.91 16.98 24.82
C ARG A 389 -8.34 15.64 24.26
N LEU A 390 -7.35 14.81 23.93
CA LEU A 390 -7.57 13.45 23.47
C LEU A 390 -7.62 12.47 24.65
N SER A 391 -8.57 11.56 24.58
CA SER A 391 -8.62 10.34 25.39
C SER A 391 -8.84 9.14 24.47
N TRP A 392 -8.65 7.95 25.00
CA TRP A 392 -8.84 6.70 24.23
C TRP A 392 -9.76 5.77 25.02
N ASP A 393 -10.94 5.54 24.49
CA ASP A 393 -11.95 4.68 25.08
C ASP A 393 -11.75 3.21 24.65
N PRO A 394 -12.11 2.24 25.49
CA PRO A 394 -12.12 0.84 25.11
C PRO A 394 -13.05 0.59 23.92
N ILE A 395 -12.63 -0.24 22.97
CA ILE A 395 -13.47 -0.69 21.86
C ILE A 395 -14.42 -1.79 22.39
N GLY A 396 -15.72 -1.63 22.12
CA GLY A 396 -16.74 -2.65 22.33
C GLY A 396 -16.75 -3.76 21.28
N ASP A 397 -17.83 -4.52 21.25
CA ASP A 397 -18.09 -5.50 20.19
C ASP A 397 -18.34 -4.80 18.84
N SER A 398 -18.19 -5.53 17.74
CA SER A 398 -18.52 -5.00 16.41
C SER A 398 -19.99 -4.57 16.34
N THR A 399 -20.24 -3.38 15.85
CA THR A 399 -21.61 -2.86 15.66
C THR A 399 -22.26 -3.38 14.38
N ASP A 400 -21.47 -4.02 13.49
CA ASP A 400 -21.96 -4.59 12.22
C ASP A 400 -21.17 -5.86 11.86
N LEU A 401 -21.80 -7.03 12.07
CA LEU A 401 -21.20 -8.34 11.81
C LEU A 401 -21.15 -8.71 10.31
N ASP A 402 -21.76 -7.94 9.42
CA ASP A 402 -21.59 -8.08 7.98
C ASP A 402 -20.31 -7.38 7.49
N VAL A 403 -19.76 -6.49 8.31
CA VAL A 403 -18.54 -5.72 8.02
C VAL A 403 -17.35 -6.21 8.82
N LEU A 404 -17.52 -6.44 10.15
CA LEU A 404 -16.47 -6.90 11.05
C LEU A 404 -16.96 -8.07 11.90
N ARG A 405 -16.17 -9.14 11.96
CA ARG A 405 -16.44 -10.33 12.77
C ARG A 405 -15.33 -10.61 13.78
N PRO A 406 -15.66 -11.23 14.91
CA PRO A 406 -14.66 -11.69 15.88
C PRO A 406 -13.82 -12.84 15.31
N ALA A 407 -12.61 -13.00 15.82
CA ALA A 407 -11.71 -14.06 15.43
C ALA A 407 -12.28 -15.48 15.69
N ALA A 408 -13.19 -15.61 16.65
CA ALA A 408 -13.89 -16.86 16.95
C ALA A 408 -14.96 -17.25 15.90
N ALA A 409 -15.45 -16.30 15.09
CA ALA A 409 -16.46 -16.52 14.06
C ALA A 409 -16.18 -15.67 12.80
N PRO A 410 -15.03 -15.85 12.13
CA PRO A 410 -14.58 -15.02 11.02
C PRO A 410 -15.41 -15.26 9.75
N PHE A 411 -15.20 -14.41 8.73
CA PHE A 411 -15.77 -14.63 7.39
C PHE A 411 -15.12 -15.84 6.67
N SER A 412 -13.84 -16.06 6.94
CA SER A 412 -13.07 -17.20 6.46
C SER A 412 -12.03 -17.57 7.51
N ALA A 413 -11.73 -18.85 7.66
CA ALA A 413 -10.67 -19.33 8.53
C ALA A 413 -9.26 -18.99 8.02
N THR A 414 -9.15 -18.55 6.75
CA THR A 414 -7.88 -18.20 6.08
C THR A 414 -7.93 -16.78 5.58
N GLY A 415 -6.75 -16.18 5.37
CA GLY A 415 -6.59 -14.82 4.89
C GLY A 415 -7.07 -14.60 3.45
N GLY A 416 -7.15 -13.33 3.07
CA GLY A 416 -7.74 -12.91 1.80
C GLY A 416 -6.88 -13.10 0.56
N LEU A 417 -5.65 -13.63 0.68
CA LEU A 417 -4.67 -13.76 -0.39
C LEU A 417 -4.18 -15.21 -0.53
N ARG A 418 -3.91 -15.62 -1.77
CA ARG A 418 -3.27 -16.91 -2.08
C ARG A 418 -2.06 -16.69 -2.99
N LEU A 419 -1.00 -17.44 -2.69
CA LEU A 419 0.13 -17.62 -3.60
C LEU A 419 -0.24 -18.69 -4.62
N LEU A 420 0.08 -18.41 -5.88
CA LEU A 420 -0.07 -19.34 -7.00
C LEU A 420 1.31 -19.72 -7.51
N GLN A 421 1.50 -20.99 -7.86
CA GLN A 421 2.76 -21.52 -8.37
C GLN A 421 2.51 -22.62 -9.39
N GLY A 422 3.27 -22.63 -10.49
CA GLY A 422 3.16 -23.63 -11.54
C GLY A 422 4.11 -23.37 -12.71
N ASN A 423 3.82 -23.98 -13.85
CA ASN A 423 4.67 -23.80 -15.04
C ASN A 423 4.55 -22.40 -15.67
N LEU A 424 3.56 -21.60 -15.26
CA LEU A 424 3.44 -20.18 -15.61
C LEU A 424 4.19 -19.25 -14.64
N GLY A 425 4.92 -19.79 -13.66
CA GLY A 425 5.68 -19.03 -12.67
C GLY A 425 4.97 -18.93 -11.34
N ARG A 426 5.31 -17.89 -10.58
CA ARG A 426 4.69 -17.56 -9.29
C ARG A 426 3.85 -16.30 -9.44
N GLY A 427 2.70 -16.26 -8.78
CA GLY A 427 1.82 -15.11 -8.81
C GLY A 427 0.94 -15.08 -7.57
N VAL A 428 0.10 -14.06 -7.47
CA VAL A 428 -0.81 -13.91 -6.32
C VAL A 428 -2.23 -13.69 -6.79
N ILE A 429 -3.20 -14.15 -5.99
CA ILE A 429 -4.62 -13.92 -6.21
C ILE A 429 -5.29 -13.44 -4.92
N LYS A 430 -6.19 -12.47 -5.04
CA LYS A 430 -7.07 -12.04 -3.96
C LYS A 430 -8.32 -12.93 -3.94
N VAL A 431 -8.37 -13.88 -3.03
CA VAL A 431 -9.49 -14.82 -2.93
C VAL A 431 -10.69 -14.25 -2.15
N SER A 432 -10.45 -13.31 -1.21
CA SER A 432 -11.50 -12.74 -0.35
C SER A 432 -12.62 -12.00 -1.09
N ALA A 433 -12.38 -11.57 -2.33
CA ALA A 433 -13.35 -10.83 -3.14
C ALA A 433 -13.88 -11.64 -4.34
N VAL A 434 -13.43 -12.89 -4.50
CA VAL A 434 -13.86 -13.80 -5.57
C VAL A 434 -14.84 -14.83 -4.97
N PRO A 435 -16.00 -15.06 -5.61
CA PRO A 435 -16.92 -16.12 -5.18
C PRO A 435 -16.23 -17.49 -5.20
N GLU A 436 -16.54 -18.35 -4.21
CA GLU A 436 -15.88 -19.64 -4.04
C GLU A 436 -16.02 -20.57 -5.26
N ASP A 437 -17.17 -20.56 -5.94
CA ASP A 437 -17.43 -21.30 -7.18
C ASP A 437 -16.58 -20.84 -8.38
N ARG A 438 -15.84 -19.72 -8.21
CA ARG A 438 -14.94 -19.12 -9.18
C ARG A 438 -13.46 -19.25 -8.79
N HIS A 439 -13.14 -19.92 -7.71
CA HIS A 439 -11.74 -20.12 -7.28
C HIS A 439 -10.95 -21.04 -8.21
N VAL A 440 -11.62 -21.81 -9.06
CA VAL A 440 -10.97 -22.65 -10.10
C VAL A 440 -11.54 -22.26 -11.46
N VAL A 441 -10.65 -21.83 -12.35
CA VAL A 441 -10.97 -21.52 -13.74
C VAL A 441 -10.01 -22.29 -14.64
N GLU A 442 -10.57 -23.11 -15.53
CA GLU A 442 -9.84 -23.83 -16.59
C GLU A 442 -10.52 -23.52 -17.92
N ALA A 443 -9.81 -22.81 -18.80
CA ALA A 443 -10.34 -22.35 -20.07
C ALA A 443 -9.23 -22.06 -21.07
N PRO A 444 -9.54 -21.99 -22.39
CA PRO A 444 -8.58 -21.56 -23.39
C PRO A 444 -8.07 -20.15 -23.18
N ALA A 445 -6.77 -19.94 -23.39
CA ALA A 445 -6.13 -18.64 -23.32
C ALA A 445 -6.49 -17.76 -24.53
N ARG A 446 -6.61 -16.46 -24.28
CA ARG A 446 -6.51 -15.39 -25.27
C ARG A 446 -5.43 -14.42 -24.81
N VAL A 447 -4.38 -14.28 -25.61
CA VAL A 447 -3.17 -13.51 -25.26
C VAL A 447 -3.27 -12.09 -25.80
N PHE A 448 -2.89 -11.13 -24.97
CA PHE A 448 -2.88 -9.70 -25.29
C PHE A 448 -1.57 -9.06 -24.85
N ASP A 449 -1.08 -8.11 -25.63
CA ASP A 449 0.11 -7.35 -25.31
C ASP A 449 -0.22 -6.05 -24.57
N THR A 450 -1.46 -5.54 -24.69
CA THR A 450 -1.92 -4.31 -24.02
C THR A 450 -3.32 -4.45 -23.44
N GLN A 451 -3.69 -3.55 -22.51
CA GLN A 451 -5.08 -3.43 -22.03
C GLN A 451 -6.05 -3.03 -23.17
N ALA A 452 -5.57 -2.20 -24.09
CA ALA A 452 -6.40 -1.71 -25.20
C ALA A 452 -6.82 -2.86 -26.14
N ASP A 453 -5.92 -3.81 -26.40
CA ASP A 453 -6.22 -4.98 -27.25
C ASP A 453 -7.31 -5.84 -26.61
N LEU A 454 -7.25 -6.09 -25.30
CA LEU A 454 -8.30 -6.83 -24.61
C LEU A 454 -9.64 -6.09 -24.64
N GLN A 455 -9.63 -4.77 -24.45
CA GLN A 455 -10.86 -3.97 -24.52
C GLN A 455 -11.46 -4.00 -25.94
N ALA A 456 -10.64 -3.93 -26.99
CA ALA A 456 -11.08 -4.03 -28.37
C ALA A 456 -11.70 -5.41 -28.68
N ALA A 457 -11.05 -6.50 -28.23
CA ALA A 457 -11.58 -7.86 -28.39
C ALA A 457 -12.90 -8.06 -27.62
N PHE A 458 -13.06 -7.46 -26.44
CA PHE A 458 -14.32 -7.47 -25.69
C PHE A 458 -15.43 -6.74 -26.47
N GLN A 459 -15.15 -5.55 -27.02
CA GLN A 459 -16.11 -4.77 -27.79
C GLN A 459 -16.50 -5.47 -29.10
N ALA A 460 -15.58 -6.22 -29.71
CA ALA A 460 -15.85 -7.04 -30.89
C ALA A 460 -16.63 -8.34 -30.57
N GLY A 461 -16.89 -8.66 -29.30
CA GLY A 461 -17.58 -9.88 -28.88
C GLY A 461 -16.73 -11.15 -28.98
N GLU A 462 -15.41 -11.03 -29.22
CA GLU A 462 -14.49 -12.18 -29.35
C GLU A 462 -14.33 -12.97 -28.05
N LEU A 463 -14.65 -12.35 -26.91
CA LEU A 463 -14.48 -12.92 -25.57
C LEU A 463 -15.77 -13.52 -24.98
N ASP A 464 -16.89 -13.57 -25.73
CA ASP A 464 -18.17 -14.13 -25.27
C ASP A 464 -18.11 -15.67 -25.20
N ARG A 465 -17.26 -16.18 -24.31
CA ARG A 465 -17.01 -17.61 -24.05
C ARG A 465 -16.22 -17.79 -22.76
N ASP A 466 -16.04 -19.02 -22.32
CA ASP A 466 -15.06 -19.35 -21.28
C ASP A 466 -13.66 -19.01 -21.78
N VAL A 467 -12.91 -18.20 -21.04
CA VAL A 467 -11.61 -17.68 -21.47
C VAL A 467 -10.71 -17.29 -20.32
N VAL A 468 -9.42 -17.61 -20.42
CA VAL A 468 -8.37 -17.00 -19.59
C VAL A 468 -7.68 -15.91 -20.41
N CYS A 469 -7.89 -14.65 -20.03
CA CYS A 469 -7.21 -13.52 -20.66
C CYS A 469 -5.78 -13.41 -20.12
N VAL A 470 -4.79 -13.60 -20.98
CA VAL A 470 -3.37 -13.43 -20.62
C VAL A 470 -2.90 -12.08 -21.13
N VAL A 471 -2.55 -11.16 -20.21
CA VAL A 471 -2.02 -9.84 -20.55
C VAL A 471 -0.56 -9.78 -20.11
N ARG A 472 0.36 -9.74 -21.05
CA ARG A 472 1.80 -9.78 -20.83
C ARG A 472 2.47 -8.44 -21.10
N TRP A 473 3.75 -8.31 -20.75
CA TRP A 473 4.55 -7.08 -20.89
C TRP A 473 4.07 -5.95 -19.99
N GLN A 474 3.49 -6.30 -18.83
CA GLN A 474 2.97 -5.36 -17.86
C GLN A 474 3.80 -5.35 -16.57
N GLY A 475 4.96 -6.01 -16.58
CA GLY A 475 5.87 -6.07 -15.44
C GLY A 475 6.70 -4.80 -15.23
N PRO A 476 7.49 -4.74 -14.14
CA PRO A 476 8.29 -3.56 -13.79
C PRO A 476 9.28 -3.18 -14.90
N ARG A 477 9.95 -4.15 -15.51
CA ARG A 477 10.94 -3.90 -16.55
C ARG A 477 10.32 -3.55 -17.90
N ALA A 478 9.17 -4.13 -18.19
CA ALA A 478 8.50 -3.96 -19.46
C ALA A 478 7.98 -2.52 -19.62
N ASN A 479 7.12 -2.06 -18.71
CA ASN A 479 6.49 -0.76 -18.82
C ASN A 479 6.22 -0.06 -17.47
N GLY A 480 6.94 -0.43 -16.41
CA GLY A 480 6.76 0.18 -15.09
C GLY A 480 5.58 -0.37 -14.30
N MET A 481 5.02 -1.51 -14.69
CA MET A 481 3.95 -2.22 -13.99
C MET A 481 2.70 -1.35 -13.71
N PRO A 482 2.05 -0.81 -14.75
CA PRO A 482 0.85 0.01 -14.61
C PRO A 482 -0.29 -0.77 -13.98
N GLU A 483 -1.22 -0.04 -13.36
CA GLU A 483 -2.43 -0.65 -12.80
C GLU A 483 -3.45 -0.96 -13.91
N LEU A 484 -3.85 -2.23 -14.04
CA LEU A 484 -4.70 -2.73 -15.14
C LEU A 484 -6.20 -2.64 -14.82
N HIS A 485 -6.64 -1.60 -14.12
CA HIS A 485 -8.02 -1.45 -13.61
C HIS A 485 -9.10 -1.46 -14.70
N LYS A 486 -8.78 -0.99 -15.91
CA LYS A 486 -9.74 -0.95 -17.03
C LYS A 486 -10.19 -2.34 -17.49
N LEU A 487 -9.49 -3.40 -17.10
CA LEU A 487 -9.84 -4.78 -17.44
C LEU A 487 -10.96 -5.34 -16.56
N THR A 488 -11.19 -4.78 -15.37
CA THR A 488 -12.19 -5.30 -14.43
C THR A 488 -13.62 -5.21 -14.96
N PRO A 489 -14.13 -4.06 -15.50
CA PRO A 489 -15.51 -3.98 -15.98
C PRO A 489 -15.82 -4.96 -17.11
N PRO A 490 -15.06 -5.07 -18.21
CA PRO A 490 -15.36 -6.02 -19.28
C PRO A 490 -15.33 -7.48 -18.81
N LEU A 491 -14.35 -7.87 -17.99
CA LEU A 491 -14.28 -9.23 -17.46
C LEU A 491 -15.43 -9.53 -16.49
N ALA A 492 -15.87 -8.57 -15.68
CA ALA A 492 -17.02 -8.71 -14.80
C ALA A 492 -18.33 -8.86 -15.61
N VAL A 493 -18.48 -8.18 -16.74
CA VAL A 493 -19.61 -8.35 -17.66
C VAL A 493 -19.64 -9.77 -18.23
N LEU A 494 -18.51 -10.30 -18.71
CA LEU A 494 -18.43 -11.67 -19.22
C LEU A 494 -18.79 -12.69 -18.12
N GLN A 495 -18.26 -12.49 -16.92
CA GLN A 495 -18.61 -13.33 -15.78
C GLN A 495 -20.11 -13.24 -15.43
N GLY A 496 -20.72 -12.04 -15.54
CA GLY A 496 -22.15 -11.82 -15.36
C GLY A 496 -23.02 -12.49 -16.42
N LYS A 497 -22.51 -12.71 -17.64
CA LYS A 497 -23.12 -13.51 -18.70
C LYS A 497 -23.06 -15.03 -18.42
N GLY A 498 -22.38 -15.46 -17.38
CA GLY A 498 -22.24 -16.86 -16.98
C GLY A 498 -20.95 -17.54 -17.44
N PHE A 499 -20.08 -16.84 -18.15
CA PHE A 499 -18.80 -17.41 -18.61
C PHE A 499 -17.81 -17.58 -17.45
N ARG A 500 -16.96 -18.61 -17.57
CA ARG A 500 -15.78 -18.80 -16.70
C ARG A 500 -14.64 -17.96 -17.25
N VAL A 501 -14.32 -16.89 -16.53
CA VAL A 501 -13.34 -15.90 -16.98
C VAL A 501 -12.28 -15.71 -15.90
N ALA A 502 -11.01 -15.68 -16.29
CA ALA A 502 -9.90 -15.29 -15.43
C ALA A 502 -8.93 -14.36 -16.15
N LEU A 503 -8.16 -13.62 -15.37
CA LEU A 503 -7.03 -12.83 -15.85
C LEU A 503 -5.71 -13.45 -15.36
N VAL A 504 -4.70 -13.51 -16.23
CA VAL A 504 -3.31 -13.85 -15.87
C VAL A 504 -2.40 -12.75 -16.40
N THR A 505 -1.56 -12.16 -15.56
CA THR A 505 -0.68 -11.06 -15.97
C THR A 505 0.56 -10.93 -15.09
N ASP A 506 1.66 -10.50 -15.69
CA ASP A 506 2.86 -10.03 -14.98
C ASP A 506 2.71 -8.61 -14.42
N GLY A 507 1.59 -7.95 -14.73
CA GLY A 507 1.21 -6.65 -14.21
C GLY A 507 0.50 -6.70 -12.84
N ARG A 508 -0.01 -5.54 -12.41
CA ARG A 508 -0.77 -5.37 -11.18
C ARG A 508 -2.19 -4.87 -11.43
N MET A 509 -3.08 -5.16 -10.50
CA MET A 509 -4.46 -4.68 -10.53
C MET A 509 -4.69 -3.63 -9.43
N SER A 510 -5.75 -2.86 -9.56
CA SER A 510 -6.23 -2.01 -8.47
C SER A 510 -6.56 -2.84 -7.23
N GLY A 511 -6.24 -2.32 -6.05
CA GLY A 511 -6.70 -2.89 -4.79
C GLY A 511 -8.23 -2.98 -4.67
N ALA A 512 -8.98 -2.23 -5.51
CA ALA A 512 -10.43 -2.31 -5.65
C ALA A 512 -10.91 -3.44 -6.59
N SER A 513 -10.02 -4.11 -7.30
CA SER A 513 -10.36 -5.25 -8.16
C SER A 513 -10.49 -6.53 -7.33
N GLY A 514 -11.42 -7.41 -7.69
CA GLY A 514 -11.58 -8.63 -6.91
C GLY A 514 -12.73 -9.54 -7.30
N LYS A 515 -13.70 -9.11 -8.12
CA LYS A 515 -14.83 -9.97 -8.51
C LYS A 515 -14.44 -11.08 -9.49
N VAL A 516 -13.42 -10.84 -10.31
CA VAL A 516 -12.94 -11.76 -11.34
C VAL A 516 -11.65 -12.41 -10.83
N PRO A 517 -11.50 -13.74 -10.91
CA PRO A 517 -10.24 -14.40 -10.58
C PRO A 517 -9.09 -13.80 -11.39
N ALA A 518 -8.03 -13.37 -10.73
CA ALA A 518 -6.88 -12.77 -11.39
C ALA A 518 -5.58 -13.25 -10.73
N ALA A 519 -4.77 -14.00 -11.49
CA ALA A 519 -3.37 -14.26 -11.16
C ALA A 519 -2.54 -13.07 -11.63
N ILE A 520 -2.00 -12.31 -10.69
CA ILE A 520 -1.28 -11.07 -10.95
C ILE A 520 0.13 -11.13 -10.37
N HIS A 521 0.96 -10.14 -10.75
CA HIS A 521 2.37 -10.07 -10.38
C HIS A 521 3.17 -11.31 -10.85
N VAL A 522 2.71 -11.99 -11.90
CA VAL A 522 3.34 -13.24 -12.34
C VAL A 522 4.82 -13.00 -12.62
N THR A 523 5.65 -13.77 -11.92
CA THR A 523 7.11 -13.64 -11.97
C THR A 523 7.75 -15.02 -12.27
N PRO A 524 8.85 -15.05 -13.06
CA PRO A 524 9.48 -13.94 -13.79
C PRO A 524 8.53 -13.28 -14.80
N GLU A 525 8.61 -11.93 -14.95
CA GLU A 525 7.82 -11.21 -15.95
C GLU A 525 8.18 -11.63 -17.39
N ALA A 526 7.26 -11.48 -18.32
CA ALA A 526 7.45 -11.93 -19.71
C ALA A 526 8.73 -11.36 -20.35
N LEU A 527 9.09 -10.09 -20.08
CA LEU A 527 10.30 -9.46 -20.61
C LEU A 527 11.60 -10.05 -20.01
N ALA A 528 11.53 -10.66 -18.83
CA ALA A 528 12.66 -11.33 -18.17
C ALA A 528 12.65 -12.85 -18.43
N ASP A 529 12.36 -13.26 -19.66
CA ASP A 529 12.24 -14.66 -20.11
C ASP A 529 11.17 -15.47 -19.34
N GLY A 530 10.20 -14.78 -18.74
CA GLY A 530 9.13 -15.40 -17.98
C GLY A 530 8.19 -16.25 -18.84
N PRO A 531 7.55 -17.25 -18.22
CA PRO A 531 6.73 -18.24 -18.94
C PRO A 531 5.57 -17.64 -19.74
N LEU A 532 5.04 -16.49 -19.33
CA LEU A 532 3.94 -15.83 -20.04
C LEU A 532 4.30 -15.48 -21.49
N ALA A 533 5.59 -15.27 -21.78
CA ALA A 533 6.06 -15.05 -23.15
C ALA A 533 5.88 -16.29 -24.06
N ARG A 534 5.64 -17.48 -23.50
CA ARG A 534 5.46 -18.74 -24.27
C ARG A 534 4.01 -19.13 -24.46
N VAL A 535 3.09 -18.48 -23.76
CA VAL A 535 1.65 -18.76 -23.88
C VAL A 535 1.16 -18.36 -25.27
N GLN A 536 0.34 -19.21 -25.88
CA GLN A 536 -0.30 -18.99 -27.17
C GLN A 536 -1.81 -19.01 -27.06
N ASP A 537 -2.50 -18.37 -28.00
CA ASP A 537 -3.95 -18.43 -28.09
C ASP A 537 -4.42 -19.89 -28.19
N GLY A 538 -5.43 -20.23 -27.40
CA GLY A 538 -6.01 -21.57 -27.35
C GLY A 538 -5.35 -22.53 -26.35
N ASP A 539 -4.20 -22.19 -25.75
CA ASP A 539 -3.64 -22.98 -24.65
C ASP A 539 -4.64 -23.06 -23.50
N VAL A 540 -4.90 -24.25 -22.98
CA VAL A 540 -5.74 -24.38 -21.81
C VAL A 540 -4.93 -23.95 -20.59
N ILE A 541 -5.40 -22.91 -19.89
CA ILE A 541 -4.81 -22.46 -18.62
C ILE A 541 -5.72 -22.85 -17.47
N ARG A 542 -5.14 -23.42 -16.43
CA ARG A 542 -5.77 -23.68 -15.15
C ARG A 542 -5.23 -22.72 -14.09
N LEU A 543 -6.12 -21.87 -13.58
CA LEU A 543 -5.92 -21.10 -12.37
C LEU A 543 -6.70 -21.78 -11.26
N ASP A 544 -6.03 -22.29 -10.25
CA ASP A 544 -6.63 -23.00 -9.13
C ASP A 544 -6.22 -22.33 -7.80
N ALA A 545 -7.05 -21.44 -7.31
CA ALA A 545 -6.82 -20.73 -6.06
C ALA A 545 -7.04 -21.63 -4.82
N VAL A 546 -7.70 -22.81 -4.97
CA VAL A 546 -7.88 -23.76 -3.89
C VAL A 546 -6.58 -24.51 -3.62
N GLN A 547 -5.95 -25.02 -4.69
CA GLN A 547 -4.68 -25.73 -4.60
C GLN A 547 -3.46 -24.79 -4.60
N GLY A 548 -3.63 -23.53 -5.03
CA GLY A 548 -2.54 -22.58 -5.20
C GLY A 548 -1.71 -22.86 -6.44
N THR A 549 -2.33 -23.31 -7.55
CA THR A 549 -1.59 -23.63 -8.79
C THR A 549 -1.97 -22.72 -9.94
N LEU A 550 -1.01 -22.52 -10.86
CA LEU A 550 -1.17 -21.74 -12.09
C LEU A 550 -0.40 -22.40 -13.23
N ASP A 551 -1.12 -23.09 -14.10
CA ASP A 551 -0.50 -23.94 -15.13
C ASP A 551 -1.12 -23.73 -16.51
N ALA A 552 -0.26 -23.76 -17.54
CA ALA A 552 -0.65 -24.05 -18.90
C ALA A 552 -0.65 -25.58 -19.10
N LEU A 553 -1.80 -26.14 -19.47
CA LEU A 553 -1.98 -27.59 -19.69
C LEU A 553 -1.51 -27.96 -21.09
N VAL A 554 -0.24 -27.71 -21.35
CA VAL A 554 0.48 -28.04 -22.61
C VAL A 554 1.50 -29.10 -22.27
N ASP A 555 1.68 -30.08 -23.13
CA ASP A 555 2.69 -31.12 -22.90
C ASP A 555 4.09 -30.51 -22.75
N ALA A 556 4.92 -31.08 -21.89
CA ALA A 556 6.20 -30.52 -21.49
C ALA A 556 7.19 -30.36 -22.68
N GLN A 557 7.13 -31.26 -23.67
CA GLN A 557 8.02 -31.21 -24.83
C GLN A 557 7.62 -30.06 -25.77
N THR A 558 6.32 -29.91 -26.05
CA THR A 558 5.78 -28.79 -26.83
C THR A 558 6.08 -27.48 -26.12
N TRP A 559 5.85 -27.38 -24.81
CA TRP A 559 6.12 -26.18 -24.01
C TRP A 559 7.60 -25.77 -24.06
N ALA A 560 8.51 -26.73 -23.89
CA ALA A 560 9.95 -26.48 -23.89
C ALA A 560 10.47 -26.04 -25.28
N ALA A 561 9.86 -26.55 -26.35
CA ALA A 561 10.25 -26.24 -27.74
C ALA A 561 9.77 -24.84 -28.20
N ARG A 562 8.87 -24.18 -27.50
CA ARG A 562 8.34 -22.87 -27.89
C ARG A 562 9.39 -21.78 -27.76
N VAL A 563 9.50 -20.98 -28.81
CA VAL A 563 10.27 -19.73 -28.78
C VAL A 563 9.44 -18.69 -28.03
N PRO A 564 10.00 -18.05 -26.99
CA PRO A 564 9.30 -16.95 -26.29
C PRO A 564 8.96 -15.82 -27.27
N ALA A 565 7.76 -15.27 -27.15
CA ALA A 565 7.39 -14.09 -27.91
C ALA A 565 8.29 -12.90 -27.49
N ARG A 566 8.39 -11.93 -28.37
CA ARG A 566 9.08 -10.66 -28.09
C ARG A 566 8.07 -9.56 -27.86
N PRO A 567 8.41 -8.55 -27.03
CA PRO A 567 7.55 -7.40 -26.86
C PRO A 567 7.34 -6.67 -28.20
N PRO A 568 6.17 -6.05 -28.41
CA PRO A 568 5.91 -5.30 -29.63
C PRO A 568 6.82 -4.06 -29.70
N VAL A 569 7.26 -3.68 -30.90
CA VAL A 569 8.11 -2.49 -31.13
C VAL A 569 7.44 -1.22 -30.61
N SER A 570 6.11 -1.13 -30.72
CA SER A 570 5.33 -0.02 -30.19
C SER A 570 5.50 0.20 -28.67
N MET A 571 5.86 -0.83 -27.91
CA MET A 571 6.13 -0.68 -26.46
C MET A 571 7.45 0.07 -26.23
N ASP A 572 8.51 -0.25 -26.99
CA ASP A 572 9.79 0.46 -26.90
C ASP A 572 9.65 1.91 -27.34
N GLU A 573 8.90 2.17 -28.41
CA GLU A 573 8.57 3.53 -28.87
C GLU A 573 7.82 4.29 -27.79
N ALA A 574 6.76 3.71 -27.21
CA ALA A 574 5.98 4.33 -26.16
C ALA A 574 6.81 4.60 -24.88
N ASN A 575 7.75 3.71 -24.54
CA ASN A 575 8.67 3.89 -23.41
C ASN A 575 9.75 4.97 -23.67
N GLY A 576 10.05 5.25 -24.92
CA GLY A 576 11.14 6.14 -25.33
C GLY A 576 10.75 7.60 -25.58
N VAL A 577 9.46 7.90 -25.76
CA VAL A 577 9.05 9.21 -26.26
C VAL A 577 7.91 9.84 -25.46
N GLY A 578 8.24 10.93 -24.78
CA GLY A 578 7.26 11.85 -24.17
C GLY A 578 6.63 11.40 -22.86
N TRP A 579 5.85 12.27 -22.27
CA TRP A 579 5.19 12.10 -20.98
C TRP A 579 6.12 11.84 -19.78
N GLY A 580 7.42 12.07 -19.94
CA GLY A 580 8.43 11.80 -18.92
C GLY A 580 8.81 10.31 -18.77
N ARG A 581 8.24 9.40 -19.57
CA ARG A 581 8.51 7.95 -19.48
C ARG A 581 9.98 7.61 -19.77
N GLU A 582 10.61 8.34 -20.67
CA GLU A 582 12.03 8.24 -20.99
C GLU A 582 12.95 8.49 -19.79
N LEU A 583 12.56 9.36 -18.85
CA LEU A 583 13.31 9.62 -17.62
C LEU A 583 13.39 8.38 -16.72
N PHE A 584 12.42 7.49 -16.82
CA PHE A 584 12.32 6.26 -16.02
C PHE A 584 12.97 5.03 -16.70
N ALA A 585 13.63 5.22 -17.85
CA ALA A 585 14.32 4.12 -18.53
C ALA A 585 15.37 3.44 -17.63
N GLY A 586 16.08 4.21 -16.78
CA GLY A 586 16.99 3.66 -15.79
C GLY A 586 16.28 2.83 -14.73
N PHE A 587 15.08 3.25 -14.30
CA PHE A 587 14.28 2.51 -13.34
C PHE A 587 13.81 1.17 -13.91
N ARG A 588 13.26 1.16 -15.13
CA ARG A 588 12.87 -0.08 -15.79
C ARG A 588 14.03 -1.07 -15.94
N ARG A 589 15.19 -0.60 -16.40
CA ARG A 589 16.37 -1.48 -16.57
C ARG A 589 16.87 -2.11 -15.28
N ASN A 590 16.76 -1.39 -14.17
CA ASN A 590 17.31 -1.82 -12.87
C ASN A 590 16.26 -2.43 -11.93
N ALA A 591 14.97 -2.38 -12.29
CA ALA A 591 13.93 -2.95 -11.44
C ALA A 591 14.10 -4.47 -11.32
N PRO A 592 14.15 -5.04 -10.11
CA PRO A 592 14.02 -6.47 -9.90
C PRO A 592 12.57 -6.91 -10.13
N GLY A 593 12.30 -8.22 -10.03
CA GLY A 593 10.96 -8.77 -10.18
C GLY A 593 9.98 -8.31 -9.09
N ALA A 594 8.69 -8.60 -9.31
CA ALA A 594 7.62 -8.23 -8.39
C ALA A 594 7.82 -8.83 -6.99
N GLU A 595 8.24 -10.09 -6.89
CA GLU A 595 8.49 -10.80 -5.62
C GLU A 595 9.68 -10.20 -4.84
N GLU A 596 10.58 -9.53 -5.53
CA GLU A 596 11.72 -8.82 -4.92
C GLU A 596 11.41 -7.36 -4.56
N GLY A 597 10.13 -6.95 -4.74
CA GLY A 597 9.65 -5.62 -4.38
C GLY A 597 9.68 -4.60 -5.51
N ALA A 598 10.15 -4.96 -6.72
CA ALA A 598 10.22 -4.10 -7.90
C ALA A 598 10.77 -2.70 -7.56
N CYS A 599 11.87 -2.59 -6.83
CA CYS A 599 12.43 -1.33 -6.38
C CYS A 599 13.83 -1.08 -6.95
N THR A 600 14.06 0.13 -7.42
CA THR A 600 15.19 0.51 -8.28
C THR A 600 16.47 0.88 -7.53
N TRP A 601 16.42 0.92 -6.21
CA TRP A 601 17.54 1.25 -5.31
C TRP A 601 18.15 0.03 -4.60
N LEU A 602 17.66 -1.18 -4.89
CA LEU A 602 18.17 -2.45 -4.38
C LEU A 602 19.37 -2.96 -5.18
#